data_75f080a5051d62b2368f8865ca922697
#
_entry.id   75f080a5051d62b2368f8865ca922697
#
_cell.length_a   1.000
_cell.length_b   1.000
_cell.length_c   1.000
_cell.angle_alpha   90.00
_cell.angle_beta   90.00
_cell.angle_gamma   90.00
#
_symmetry.space_group_name_H-M   'P 1'
#
loop_
_entity.id
_entity.type
_entity.pdbx_description
1 polymer ?
#
loop_
_entity_poly.entity_id
_entity_poly.type
_entity_poly.pdbx_seq_one_letter_code
_entity_poly.pdbx_strand_id
1 'polypeptide(L)' 'MIYNKIKKMCEAKNISIHKLEVECGLGNNTVNRWKNVSPRVDNLKKVAEYFGVSIEFLMKE' A
#
# COMPACT_ATOMS: atom_id res chain seq x y z
N MET A 1 6.08 3.17 9.78
CA MET A 1 4.63 3.06 9.52
C MET A 1 4.41 2.55 8.12
N ILE A 2 3.36 1.78 7.94
CA ILE A 2 3.10 1.12 6.66
C ILE A 2 2.90 2.12 5.51
N TYR A 3 2.31 3.28 5.79
CA TYR A 3 2.13 4.30 4.76
C TYR A 3 3.46 4.71 4.14
N ASN A 4 4.46 4.97 4.98
CA ASN A 4 5.77 5.40 4.48
C ASN A 4 6.42 4.31 3.65
N LYS A 5 6.26 3.05 4.07
CA LYS A 5 6.80 1.92 3.33
C LYS A 5 6.19 1.85 1.93
N ILE A 6 4.85 1.94 1.87
CA ILE A 6 4.15 1.86 0.60
C ILE A 6 4.50 3.06 -0.30
N LYS A 7 4.62 4.23 0.30
CA LYS A 7 5.00 5.42 -0.46
C LYS A 7 6.37 5.23 -1.12
N LYS A 8 7.34 4.70 -0.36
CA LYS A 8 8.67 4.44 -0.91
C LYS A 8 8.62 3.39 -2.02
N MET A 9 7.79 2.37 -1.86
CA MET A 9 7.66 1.34 -2.88
C MET A 9 7.05 1.90 -4.16
N CYS A 10 6.08 2.79 -4.03
CA CYS A 10 5.50 3.46 -5.19
C CYS A 10 6.54 4.32 -5.90
N GLU A 11 7.33 5.05 -5.13
CA GLU A 11 8.39 5.87 -5.70
C GLU A 11 9.41 5.02 -6.46
N ALA A 12 9.75 3.86 -5.90
CA ALA A 12 10.68 2.95 -6.56
C ALA A 12 10.14 2.42 -7.88
N LYS A 13 8.81 2.29 -7.99
CA LYS A 13 8.17 1.88 -9.24
C LYS A 13 7.79 3.06 -10.12
N ASN A 14 8.07 4.27 -9.66
CA ASN A 14 7.75 5.49 -10.39
C ASN A 14 6.25 5.62 -10.66
N ILE A 15 5.44 5.29 -9.65
CA ILE A 15 4.00 5.45 -9.71
C ILE A 15 3.52 6.29 -8.54
N SER A 16 2.33 6.88 -8.68
CA SER A 16 1.72 7.62 -7.60
C SER A 16 0.94 6.68 -6.68
N ILE A 17 0.67 7.13 -5.47
CA ILE A 17 -0.17 6.38 -4.54
C ILE A 17 -1.57 6.24 -5.12
N HIS A 18 -2.06 7.29 -5.78
CA HIS A 18 -3.37 7.22 -6.42
C HIS A 18 -3.43 6.10 -7.47
N LYS A 19 -2.39 5.99 -8.27
CA LYS A 19 -2.34 4.93 -9.27
C LYS A 19 -2.37 3.56 -8.62
N LEU A 20 -1.64 3.41 -7.51
CA LEU A 20 -1.67 2.16 -6.76
C LEU A 20 -3.10 1.84 -6.29
N GLU A 21 -3.79 2.84 -5.76
CA GLU A 21 -5.16 2.64 -5.30
C GLU A 21 -6.08 2.18 -6.42
N VAL A 22 -5.96 2.81 -7.58
CA VAL A 22 -6.78 2.44 -8.73
C VAL A 22 -6.47 1.01 -9.18
N GLU A 23 -5.21 0.67 -9.29
CA GLU A 23 -4.82 -0.63 -9.81
C GLU A 23 -5.09 -1.77 -8.84
N CYS A 24 -5.06 -1.48 -7.56
CA CYS A 24 -5.37 -2.49 -6.54
C CYS A 24 -6.87 -2.57 -6.25
N GLY A 25 -7.67 -1.69 -6.84
CA GLY A 25 -9.11 -1.67 -6.57
C GLY A 25 -9.44 -1.10 -5.20
N LEU A 26 -8.58 -0.24 -4.67
CA LEU A 26 -8.81 0.42 -3.39
C LEU A 26 -9.60 1.72 -3.61
N GLY A 27 -10.34 2.14 -2.60
CA GLY A 27 -11.05 3.40 -2.70
C GLY A 27 -10.13 4.61 -2.63
N ASN A 28 -10.65 5.77 -3.00
CA ASN A 28 -9.91 7.03 -2.92
C ASN A 28 -9.43 7.27 -1.49
N ASN A 29 -8.18 7.70 -1.35
CA ASN A 29 -7.58 8.05 -0.07
C ASN A 29 -7.46 6.88 0.91
N THR A 30 -7.66 5.64 0.44
CA THR A 30 -7.54 4.47 1.30
C THR A 30 -6.14 4.38 1.90
N VAL A 31 -5.12 4.50 1.06
CA VAL A 31 -3.73 4.42 1.53
C VAL A 31 -3.40 5.60 2.42
N ASN A 32 -3.91 6.78 2.11
CA ASN A 32 -3.66 7.96 2.91
C ASN A 32 -4.18 7.80 4.34
N ARG A 33 -5.28 7.08 4.51
CA ARG A 33 -5.82 6.81 5.86
C ARG A 33 -4.87 5.97 6.70
N TRP A 34 -4.01 5.22 6.06
CA TRP A 34 -3.08 4.33 6.78
C TRP A 34 -2.01 5.08 7.55
N LYS A 35 -1.99 6.41 7.45
CA LYS A 35 -1.18 7.24 8.34
C LYS A 35 -1.70 7.19 9.77
N ASN A 36 -2.99 7.01 9.94
CA ASN A 36 -3.64 7.08 11.25
C ASN A 36 -4.40 5.81 11.62
N VAL A 37 -4.73 4.97 10.65
CA VAL A 37 -5.55 3.79 10.86
C VAL A 37 -4.82 2.58 10.26
N SER A 38 -4.88 1.46 10.96
CA SER A 38 -4.28 0.24 10.43
C SER A 38 -5.07 -0.27 9.24
N PRO A 39 -4.39 -0.71 8.18
CA PRO A 39 -5.09 -1.25 7.02
C PRO A 39 -5.71 -2.61 7.32
N ARG A 40 -6.78 -2.92 6.61
CA ARG A 40 -7.42 -4.23 6.72
C ARG A 40 -6.55 -5.27 6.01
N VAL A 41 -6.64 -6.50 6.50
CA VAL A 41 -5.81 -7.58 5.95
C VAL A 41 -6.07 -7.80 4.47
N ASP A 42 -7.34 -7.74 4.05
CA ASP A 42 -7.69 -7.94 2.64
C ASP A 42 -7.09 -6.86 1.75
N ASN A 43 -7.05 -5.61 2.23
CA ASN A 43 -6.42 -4.54 1.46
C ASN A 43 -4.91 -4.69 1.44
N LEU A 44 -4.31 -5.10 2.54
CA LEU A 44 -2.88 -5.37 2.58
C LEU A 44 -2.50 -6.47 1.60
N LYS A 45 -3.34 -7.50 1.51
CA LYS A 45 -3.07 -8.60 0.60
C LYS A 45 -3.06 -8.12 -0.84
N LYS A 46 -4.00 -7.24 -1.21
CA LYS A 46 -4.04 -6.69 -2.56
C LYS A 46 -2.76 -5.93 -2.89
N VAL A 47 -2.29 -5.11 -1.96
CA VAL A 47 -1.07 -4.33 -2.17
C VAL A 47 0.15 -5.25 -2.24
N ALA A 48 0.22 -6.24 -1.36
CA ALA A 48 1.33 -7.18 -1.36
C ALA A 48 1.41 -7.92 -2.69
N GLU A 49 0.27 -8.38 -3.20
CA GLU A 49 0.23 -9.08 -4.48
C GLU A 49 0.64 -8.15 -5.63
N TYR A 50 0.21 -6.91 -5.57
CA TYR A 50 0.57 -5.94 -6.60
C TYR A 50 2.08 -5.75 -6.70
N PHE A 51 2.75 -5.66 -5.55
CA PHE A 51 4.20 -5.48 -5.52
C PHE A 51 4.99 -6.79 -5.56
N GLY A 52 4.30 -7.93 -5.44
CA GLY A 52 5.00 -9.22 -5.44
C GLY A 52 5.78 -9.47 -4.17
N VAL A 53 5.29 -8.97 -3.04
CA VAL A 53 5.96 -9.15 -1.75
C VAL A 53 4.99 -9.76 -0.75
N SER A 54 5.50 -10.17 0.42
CA SER A 54 4.66 -10.72 1.46
C SER A 54 4.00 -9.59 2.27
N ILE A 55 2.91 -9.92 2.95
CA ILE A 55 2.29 -8.98 3.87
C ILE A 55 3.27 -8.61 4.98
N GLU A 56 4.04 -9.59 5.45
CA GLU A 56 5.04 -9.35 6.48
C GLU A 56 6.07 -8.32 6.04
N PHE A 57 6.46 -8.35 4.77
CA PHE A 57 7.38 -7.35 4.25
C PHE A 57 6.79 -5.95 4.36
N LEU A 58 5.51 -5.81 4.04
CA LEU A 58 4.85 -4.51 4.12
C LEU A 58 4.77 -3.99 5.55
N MET A 59 4.60 -4.89 6.50
CA MET A 59 4.43 -4.48 7.90
C MET A 59 5.75 -4.29 8.62
N LYS A 60 6.84 -4.69 8.01
CA LYS A 60 8.16 -4.55 8.61
C LYS A 60 8.70 -3.15 8.36
N GLU A 61 9.26 -2.57 9.39
CA GLU A 61 9.89 -1.26 9.26
C GLU A 61 11.40 -1.40 9.16
#